data_290b528e9d61272744048730c723ad15
#
_entry.id   290b528e9d61272744048730c723ad15
#
_cell.length_a   1.000
_cell.length_b   1.000
_cell.length_c   1.000
_cell.angle_alpha   90.00
_cell.angle_beta   90.00
_cell.angle_gamma   90.00
#
_symmetry.space_group_name_H-M   'P 1'
#
loop_
_entity.id
_entity.type
_entity.pdbx_description
1 polymer ?
#
loop_
_entity_poly.entity_id
_entity_poly.type
_entity_poly.pdbx_seq_one_letter_code
_entity_poly.pdbx_strand_id
1 'polypeptide(L)'
;MQREEIIQFVRALLVKRFHDNFDKQKLDDSNDRKLSFACPICGDSEKKSSKKRGNLYFDSGAYKCFNDGCMAYMSLAEFVAKMCREHGIMLPSFVIDAEYKPVNLKRTDSPLLRFMTSDTSELITISEVINRFDLKRLDQADCCSDALAYIRKRDLDQIEDFGDYLYCDSSDSRVFIFNFDKRSGKVLGFSMRSLDPNAERKYIIKSYSDLAGIFSQLDLSKDLVDDANFLNNYFNILNVDFSKPILMTEGQFDSLLLRNCIATTGVTKAKSIMSSLGAKAGIRILFDRDKAGKVEMMNLIKQGYSIFLWNKILSGVKHLCSGSSDSIRMTKLKDINDLYSFIREKRINYTVAEFNDFIGDYFSDNQYDLVYL
;
A
#
# COMPACT_ATOMS: atom_id res chain seq x y z
N MET A 1 14.85 13.29 28.48
CA MET A 1 15.59 13.85 27.31
C MET A 1 15.52 15.35 27.40
N GLN A 2 16.66 16.01 27.49
CA GLN A 2 16.70 17.47 27.64
C GLN A 2 16.54 18.12 26.27
N ARG A 3 15.60 19.06 26.14
CA ARG A 3 15.33 19.83 24.93
C ARG A 3 16.62 20.40 24.30
N GLU A 4 17.52 20.86 25.15
CA GLU A 4 18.77 21.48 24.73
C GLU A 4 19.71 20.50 23.99
N GLU A 5 19.77 19.24 24.41
CA GLU A 5 20.59 18.22 23.73
C GLU A 5 20.11 17.96 22.30
N ILE A 6 18.79 17.96 22.10
CA ILE A 6 18.19 17.81 20.76
C ILE A 6 18.51 19.04 19.89
N ILE A 7 18.40 20.23 20.45
CA ILE A 7 18.72 21.49 19.75
C ILE A 7 20.18 21.46 19.30
N GLN A 8 21.11 21.08 20.18
CA GLN A 8 22.53 20.99 19.85
C GLN A 8 22.82 19.96 18.77
N PHE A 9 22.18 18.80 18.84
CA PHE A 9 22.28 17.78 17.79
C PHE A 9 21.80 18.31 16.43
N VAL A 10 20.62 18.98 16.41
CA VAL A 10 20.06 19.53 15.17
C VAL A 10 20.95 20.64 14.62
N ARG A 11 21.53 21.51 15.45
CA ARG A 11 22.51 22.52 15.03
C ARG A 11 23.72 21.90 14.33
N ALA A 12 24.33 20.88 14.97
CA ALA A 12 25.48 20.18 14.40
C ALA A 12 25.13 19.51 13.06
N LEU A 13 23.94 18.89 12.97
CA LEU A 13 23.43 18.28 11.75
C LEU A 13 23.27 19.31 10.63
N LEU A 14 22.64 20.46 10.91
CA LEU A 14 22.39 21.50 9.89
C LEU A 14 23.69 22.09 9.37
N VAL A 15 24.66 22.36 10.25
CA VAL A 15 26.01 22.82 9.84
C VAL A 15 26.66 21.80 8.91
N LYS A 16 26.61 20.52 9.26
CA LYS A 16 27.22 19.45 8.45
C LYS A 16 26.50 19.23 7.12
N ARG A 17 25.16 19.30 7.12
CA ARG A 17 24.32 19.07 5.92
C ARG A 17 24.34 20.25 4.95
N PHE A 18 24.42 21.48 5.46
CA PHE A 18 24.29 22.72 4.67
C PHE A 18 25.50 23.64 4.86
N HIS A 19 26.71 23.07 4.84
CA HIS A 19 27.96 23.76 5.15
C HIS A 19 28.18 25.07 4.35
N ASP A 20 27.70 25.12 3.08
CA ASP A 20 27.82 26.29 2.19
C ASP A 20 26.59 27.21 2.22
N ASN A 21 25.58 26.95 3.08
CA ASN A 21 24.34 27.72 3.10
C ASN A 21 23.95 28.11 4.54
N PHE A 22 24.46 29.24 5.01
CA PHE A 22 24.22 29.76 6.36
C PHE A 22 22.73 29.97 6.70
N ASP A 23 21.87 30.31 5.73
CA ASP A 23 20.46 30.51 5.98
C ASP A 23 19.75 29.18 6.31
N LYS A 24 20.16 28.08 5.69
CA LYS A 24 19.65 26.74 5.99
C LYS A 24 20.21 26.15 7.28
N GLN A 25 21.31 26.66 7.80
CA GLN A 25 21.86 26.26 9.10
C GLN A 25 21.09 26.85 10.29
N LYS A 26 20.32 27.91 10.06
CA LYS A 26 19.51 28.53 11.12
C LYS A 26 18.32 27.65 11.48
N LEU A 27 18.10 27.45 12.76
CA LEU A 27 16.90 26.84 13.30
C LEU A 27 16.02 27.88 14.01
N ASP A 28 14.76 27.56 14.20
CA ASP A 28 13.80 28.36 14.93
C ASP A 28 13.34 27.56 16.16
N ASP A 29 13.76 27.97 17.33
CA ASP A 29 13.48 27.39 18.64
C ASP A 29 12.60 28.30 19.52
N SER A 30 11.96 29.31 18.90
CA SER A 30 11.07 30.26 19.58
C SER A 30 9.80 29.61 20.15
N ASN A 31 9.47 28.41 19.72
CA ASN A 31 8.31 27.65 20.18
C ASN A 31 8.75 26.48 21.09
N ASP A 32 8.27 26.47 22.34
CA ASP A 32 8.65 25.44 23.32
C ASP A 32 8.19 24.02 22.96
N ARG A 33 7.18 23.88 22.09
CA ARG A 33 6.63 22.58 21.68
C ARG A 33 7.28 22.01 20.42
N LYS A 34 7.96 22.86 19.64
CA LYS A 34 8.57 22.40 18.37
C LYS A 34 9.84 23.17 18.04
N LEU A 35 10.70 22.50 17.29
CA LEU A 35 11.88 23.06 16.64
C LEU A 35 11.68 23.04 15.14
N SER A 36 11.80 24.20 14.46
CA SER A 36 11.63 24.30 13.01
C SER A 36 12.95 24.62 12.32
N PHE A 37 13.29 23.89 11.25
CA PHE A 37 14.56 24.02 10.53
C PHE A 37 14.44 23.55 9.08
N ALA A 38 15.46 23.85 8.27
CA ALA A 38 15.54 23.33 6.90
C ALA A 38 15.63 21.81 6.93
N CYS A 39 14.77 21.11 6.20
CA CYS A 39 14.73 19.65 6.21
C CYS A 39 16.05 19.06 5.72
N PRO A 40 16.78 18.27 6.54
CA PRO A 40 18.05 17.69 6.11
C PRO A 40 17.87 16.54 5.11
N ILE A 41 16.67 15.96 5.04
CA ILE A 41 16.35 14.82 4.15
C ILE A 41 16.20 15.30 2.70
N CYS A 42 15.34 16.28 2.44
CA CYS A 42 15.09 16.78 1.07
C CYS A 42 15.86 18.06 0.73
N GLY A 43 16.63 18.61 1.65
CA GLY A 43 17.31 19.88 1.46
C GLY A 43 16.39 21.10 1.51
N ASP A 44 15.08 20.92 1.72
CA ASP A 44 14.06 21.96 1.66
C ASP A 44 14.00 22.69 0.30
N SER A 45 13.41 23.87 0.24
CA SER A 45 13.25 24.61 -1.03
C SER A 45 14.59 25.17 -1.53
N GLU A 46 14.98 24.82 -2.74
CA GLU A 46 16.15 25.42 -3.42
C GLU A 46 15.93 26.89 -3.74
N LYS A 47 14.67 27.29 -3.99
CA LYS A 47 14.32 28.67 -4.43
C LYS A 47 14.18 29.66 -3.27
N LYS A 48 14.01 29.20 -2.02
CA LYS A 48 13.83 30.07 -0.83
C LYS A 48 14.57 29.47 0.36
N SER A 49 15.79 29.91 0.60
CA SER A 49 16.66 29.47 1.69
C SER A 49 16.09 29.71 3.10
N SER A 50 15.20 30.70 3.23
CA SER A 50 14.57 31.05 4.51
C SER A 50 13.45 30.12 4.95
N LYS A 51 12.97 29.17 4.11
CA LYS A 51 11.91 28.24 4.48
C LYS A 51 12.45 27.13 5.39
N LYS A 52 11.72 26.89 6.48
CA LYS A 52 12.01 25.87 7.50
C LYS A 52 10.81 24.90 7.57
N ARG A 53 10.81 23.86 6.74
CA ARG A 53 9.71 22.93 6.62
C ARG A 53 9.91 21.63 7.40
N GLY A 54 11.13 21.36 7.88
CA GLY A 54 11.40 20.31 8.86
C GLY A 54 10.97 20.78 10.25
N ASN A 55 10.14 20.02 10.92
CA ASN A 55 9.65 20.31 12.27
C ASN A 55 9.85 19.10 13.17
N LEU A 56 10.42 19.32 14.34
CA LEU A 56 10.55 18.32 15.39
C LEU A 56 9.68 18.76 16.56
N TYR A 57 8.76 17.89 16.95
CA TYR A 57 7.80 18.14 18.02
C TYR A 57 8.28 17.48 19.30
N PHE A 58 8.49 18.26 20.38
CA PHE A 58 9.00 17.75 21.64
C PHE A 58 7.95 16.93 22.40
N ASP A 59 6.67 17.31 22.31
CA ASP A 59 5.56 16.66 23.02
C ASP A 59 5.33 15.22 22.51
N SER A 60 5.42 15.01 21.18
CA SER A 60 5.18 13.73 20.53
C SER A 60 6.46 12.96 20.19
N GLY A 61 7.63 13.59 20.32
CA GLY A 61 8.89 12.99 19.85
C GLY A 61 8.89 12.67 18.38
N ALA A 62 8.19 13.45 17.54
CA ALA A 62 8.05 13.19 16.12
C ALA A 62 8.76 14.24 15.27
N TYR A 63 9.39 13.81 14.18
CA TYR A 63 9.87 14.67 13.11
C TYR A 63 8.93 14.62 11.91
N LYS A 64 8.60 15.80 11.36
CA LYS A 64 7.78 15.93 10.14
C LYS A 64 8.32 17.00 9.21
N CYS A 65 8.39 16.69 7.92
CA CYS A 65 8.66 17.66 6.86
C CYS A 65 7.36 18.02 6.12
N PHE A 66 7.11 19.33 5.95
CA PHE A 66 5.95 19.87 5.23
C PHE A 66 6.28 20.29 3.80
N ASN A 67 7.35 19.76 3.22
CA ASN A 67 7.65 19.95 1.81
C ASN A 67 6.91 18.88 0.99
N ASP A 68 6.07 19.28 0.05
CA ASP A 68 5.19 18.40 -0.74
C ASP A 68 5.94 17.24 -1.42
N GLY A 69 7.19 17.44 -1.79
CA GLY A 69 8.04 16.38 -2.38
C GLY A 69 8.76 15.49 -1.37
N CYS A 70 8.75 15.81 -0.06
CA CYS A 70 9.48 15.05 0.97
C CYS A 70 8.56 14.19 1.83
N MET A 71 7.52 14.79 2.40
CA MET A 71 6.52 14.19 3.30
C MET A 71 7.11 13.27 4.40
N ALA A 72 8.39 13.50 4.77
CA ALA A 72 9.06 12.68 5.78
C ALA A 72 8.36 12.84 7.14
N TYR A 73 8.02 11.71 7.75
CA TYR A 73 7.43 11.63 9.08
C TYR A 73 8.01 10.41 9.81
N MET A 74 8.62 10.62 10.96
CA MET A 74 9.29 9.57 11.73
C MET A 74 9.46 9.96 13.19
N SER A 75 9.79 9.02 14.07
CA SER A 75 10.15 9.32 15.44
C SER A 75 11.46 10.08 15.54
N LEU A 76 11.68 10.75 16.67
CA LEU A 76 12.96 11.41 16.94
C LEU A 76 14.13 10.42 16.88
N ALA A 77 13.96 9.22 17.46
CA ALA A 77 15.00 8.21 17.46
C ALA A 77 15.36 7.75 16.03
N GLU A 78 14.34 7.50 15.20
CA GLU A 78 14.55 7.16 13.78
C GLU A 78 15.20 8.32 13.01
N PHE A 79 14.75 9.55 13.26
CA PHE A 79 15.33 10.74 12.64
C PHE A 79 16.81 10.86 12.99
N VAL A 80 17.15 10.78 14.28
CA VAL A 80 18.54 10.87 14.76
C VAL A 80 19.38 9.75 14.18
N ALA A 81 18.91 8.49 14.29
CA ALA A 81 19.65 7.33 13.76
C ALA A 81 19.88 7.42 12.24
N LYS A 82 18.88 7.90 11.49
CA LYS A 82 18.99 8.13 10.04
C LYS A 82 20.02 9.21 9.74
N MET A 83 19.95 10.35 10.40
CA MET A 83 20.84 11.47 10.17
C MET A 83 22.29 11.17 10.58
N CYS A 84 22.49 10.41 11.66
CA CYS A 84 23.81 9.93 12.07
C CYS A 84 24.45 9.04 10.99
N ARG A 85 23.70 8.13 10.41
CA ARG A 85 24.17 7.24 9.33
C ARG A 85 24.49 8.01 8.05
N GLU A 86 23.58 8.89 7.61
CA GLU A 86 23.72 9.61 6.33
C GLU A 86 24.81 10.67 6.35
N HIS A 87 25.04 11.28 7.51
CA HIS A 87 25.99 12.39 7.65
C HIS A 87 27.22 12.06 8.51
N GLY A 88 27.39 10.80 8.95
CA GLY A 88 28.53 10.36 9.75
C GLY A 88 28.65 11.17 11.06
N ILE A 89 27.52 11.47 11.72
CA ILE A 89 27.47 12.12 13.03
C ILE A 89 27.42 11.01 14.08
N MET A 90 28.17 11.18 15.19
CA MET A 90 28.14 10.22 16.27
C MET A 90 26.75 10.17 16.92
N LEU A 91 26.25 8.96 17.23
CA LEU A 91 24.94 8.77 17.84
C LEU A 91 24.92 9.41 19.23
N PRO A 92 24.02 10.36 19.52
CA PRO A 92 23.97 10.98 20.85
C PRO A 92 23.58 9.98 21.94
N SER A 93 24.10 10.16 23.15
CA SER A 93 23.83 9.29 24.32
C SER A 93 22.34 9.23 24.68
N PHE A 94 21.60 10.31 24.48
CA PHE A 94 20.17 10.36 24.75
C PHE A 94 19.31 9.40 23.89
N VAL A 95 19.86 8.90 22.77
CA VAL A 95 19.17 7.91 21.92
C VAL A 95 19.49 6.50 22.38
N ILE A 96 20.66 6.30 23.02
CA ILE A 96 21.09 4.98 23.54
C ILE A 96 20.31 4.63 24.81
N ASP A 97 20.01 5.62 25.67
CA ASP A 97 19.28 5.44 26.93
C ASP A 97 17.75 5.48 26.78
N ALA A 98 17.25 5.91 25.63
CA ALA A 98 15.83 5.81 25.33
C ALA A 98 15.52 4.36 24.99
N GLU A 99 14.96 3.60 25.93
CA GLU A 99 14.20 2.40 25.57
C GLU A 99 13.38 2.75 24.32
N TYR A 100 13.62 2.03 23.24
CA TYR A 100 12.90 2.21 21.98
C TYR A 100 11.42 1.94 22.24
N LYS A 101 10.73 2.97 22.75
CA LYS A 101 9.26 3.00 22.71
C LYS A 101 8.93 3.39 21.29
N PRO A 102 8.43 2.44 20.47
CA PRO A 102 7.91 2.80 19.17
C PRO A 102 6.99 3.98 19.39
N VAL A 103 7.10 5.04 18.58
CA VAL A 103 6.18 6.18 18.67
C VAL A 103 4.80 5.57 18.61
N ASN A 104 4.12 5.58 19.74
CA ASN A 104 2.69 5.37 19.78
C ASN A 104 2.10 6.61 19.11
N LEU A 105 2.20 6.64 17.76
CA LEU A 105 1.21 7.37 16.99
C LEU A 105 -0.07 6.93 17.60
N LYS A 106 -0.84 7.87 18.18
CA LYS A 106 -2.14 7.54 18.76
C LYS A 106 -2.85 6.76 17.69
N ARG A 107 -2.73 5.41 17.73
CA ARG A 107 -3.35 4.47 16.80
C ARG A 107 -4.86 4.68 16.75
N THR A 108 -5.38 5.36 17.77
CA THR A 108 -6.77 5.76 17.90
C THR A 108 -7.30 6.63 16.74
N ASP A 109 -6.43 7.33 16.00
CA ASP A 109 -6.87 8.20 14.90
C ASP A 109 -6.77 7.52 13.50
N SER A 110 -6.29 6.27 13.43
CA SER A 110 -6.27 5.52 12.17
C SER A 110 -7.67 5.04 11.82
N PRO A 111 -8.22 5.34 10.62
CA PRO A 111 -9.52 4.82 10.17
C PRO A 111 -9.62 3.30 10.30
N LEU A 112 -8.53 2.57 10.01
CA LEU A 112 -8.48 1.13 10.15
C LEU A 112 -8.71 0.68 11.60
N LEU A 113 -8.00 1.28 12.56
CA LEU A 113 -8.13 0.88 13.96
C LEU A 113 -9.49 1.30 14.54
N ARG A 114 -9.98 2.52 14.22
CA ARG A 114 -11.31 2.95 14.62
C ARG A 114 -12.35 1.96 14.12
N PHE A 115 -12.32 1.62 12.83
CA PHE A 115 -13.24 0.65 12.24
C PHE A 115 -13.16 -0.72 12.94
N MET A 116 -11.95 -1.25 13.17
CA MET A 116 -11.76 -2.56 13.82
C MET A 116 -12.20 -2.60 15.29
N THR A 117 -12.28 -1.45 15.95
CA THR A 117 -12.71 -1.34 17.37
C THR A 117 -14.14 -0.83 17.53
N SER A 118 -14.78 -0.38 16.45
CA SER A 118 -16.18 0.08 16.45
C SER A 118 -17.16 -1.10 16.45
N ASP A 119 -18.37 -0.85 16.96
CA ASP A 119 -19.48 -1.78 16.75
C ASP A 119 -19.90 -1.73 15.27
N THR A 120 -19.68 -2.82 14.57
CA THR A 120 -20.01 -3.00 13.16
C THR A 120 -21.26 -3.86 12.96
N SER A 121 -21.99 -4.18 14.03
CA SER A 121 -23.15 -5.10 13.98
C SER A 121 -24.24 -4.66 12.98
N GLU A 122 -24.45 -3.35 12.85
CA GLU A 122 -25.46 -2.75 11.97
C GLU A 122 -24.99 -2.57 10.52
N LEU A 123 -23.72 -2.82 10.21
CA LEU A 123 -23.25 -2.71 8.84
C LEU A 123 -23.87 -3.78 7.95
N ILE A 124 -24.08 -3.42 6.68
CA ILE A 124 -24.59 -4.31 5.64
C ILE A 124 -23.67 -5.52 5.47
N THR A 125 -24.27 -6.70 5.36
CA THR A 125 -23.55 -7.95 5.12
C THR A 125 -23.45 -8.28 3.62
N ILE A 126 -22.46 -9.08 3.25
CA ILE A 126 -22.33 -9.58 1.88
C ILE A 126 -23.57 -10.37 1.45
N SER A 127 -24.19 -11.15 2.36
CA SER A 127 -25.40 -11.91 2.06
C SER A 127 -26.59 -11.02 1.70
N GLU A 128 -26.75 -9.88 2.39
CA GLU A 128 -27.78 -8.90 2.07
C GLU A 128 -27.57 -8.31 0.68
N VAL A 129 -26.32 -7.97 0.33
CA VAL A 129 -25.99 -7.44 -1.00
C VAL A 129 -26.20 -8.48 -2.09
N ILE A 130 -25.76 -9.73 -1.88
CA ILE A 130 -25.97 -10.84 -2.81
C ILE A 130 -27.48 -11.01 -3.08
N ASN A 131 -28.30 -11.08 -2.03
CA ASN A 131 -29.75 -11.24 -2.17
C ASN A 131 -30.41 -10.03 -2.88
N ARG A 132 -29.96 -8.82 -2.57
CA ARG A 132 -30.54 -7.58 -3.13
C ARG A 132 -30.31 -7.46 -4.64
N PHE A 133 -29.14 -7.92 -5.10
CA PHE A 133 -28.72 -7.80 -6.51
C PHE A 133 -28.83 -9.12 -7.28
N ASP A 134 -29.38 -10.18 -6.66
CA ASP A 134 -29.49 -11.52 -7.25
C ASP A 134 -28.15 -12.02 -7.81
N LEU A 135 -27.09 -11.91 -6.98
CA LEU A 135 -25.75 -12.28 -7.41
C LEU A 135 -25.48 -13.76 -7.18
N LYS A 136 -24.70 -14.34 -8.08
CA LYS A 136 -24.22 -15.75 -8.01
C LYS A 136 -22.71 -15.78 -7.84
N ARG A 137 -22.24 -16.70 -7.00
CA ARG A 137 -20.81 -16.96 -6.84
C ARG A 137 -20.24 -17.58 -8.11
N LEU A 138 -19.04 -17.12 -8.51
CA LEU A 138 -18.39 -17.60 -9.75
C LEU A 138 -17.78 -19.01 -9.63
N ASP A 139 -17.70 -19.58 -8.44
CA ASP A 139 -17.28 -20.97 -8.21
C ASP A 139 -18.41 -21.99 -8.26
N GLN A 140 -19.68 -21.55 -8.44
CA GLN A 140 -20.84 -22.43 -8.52
C GLN A 140 -21.08 -22.91 -9.96
N ALA A 141 -21.50 -24.18 -10.10
CA ALA A 141 -21.60 -24.88 -11.38
C ALA A 141 -22.57 -24.21 -12.40
N ASP A 142 -23.65 -23.58 -11.92
CA ASP A 142 -24.68 -22.94 -12.75
C ASP A 142 -24.42 -21.44 -12.99
N CYS A 143 -23.19 -21.03 -12.90
CA CYS A 143 -22.83 -19.64 -12.96
C CYS A 143 -22.67 -19.12 -14.40
N CYS A 144 -22.69 -17.79 -14.49
CA CYS A 144 -22.52 -16.98 -15.68
C CYS A 144 -21.30 -17.40 -16.51
N SER A 145 -21.50 -17.76 -17.77
CA SER A 145 -20.47 -18.36 -18.62
C SER A 145 -19.37 -17.38 -18.99
N ASP A 146 -19.71 -16.13 -19.30
CA ASP A 146 -18.75 -15.12 -19.76
C ASP A 146 -17.88 -14.60 -18.61
N ALA A 147 -18.48 -14.36 -17.43
CA ALA A 147 -17.74 -13.97 -16.24
C ALA A 147 -16.77 -15.08 -15.80
N LEU A 148 -17.22 -16.35 -15.80
CA LEU A 148 -16.36 -17.47 -15.45
C LEU A 148 -15.26 -17.69 -16.48
N ALA A 149 -15.54 -17.53 -17.77
CA ALA A 149 -14.52 -17.61 -18.84
C ALA A 149 -13.46 -16.50 -18.66
N TYR A 150 -13.88 -15.29 -18.27
CA TYR A 150 -12.97 -14.20 -17.96
C TYR A 150 -12.04 -14.52 -16.77
N ILE A 151 -12.57 -15.11 -15.70
CA ILE A 151 -11.81 -15.52 -14.51
C ILE A 151 -10.82 -16.65 -14.88
N ARG A 152 -11.26 -17.67 -15.60
CA ARG A 152 -10.43 -18.77 -16.09
C ARG A 152 -9.30 -18.32 -17.01
N LYS A 153 -9.58 -17.36 -17.90
CA LYS A 153 -8.55 -16.76 -18.77
C LYS A 153 -7.42 -16.09 -18.01
N ARG A 154 -7.68 -15.71 -16.74
CA ARG A 154 -6.73 -15.08 -15.83
C ARG A 154 -6.16 -16.04 -14.80
N ASP A 155 -6.50 -17.34 -14.91
CA ASP A 155 -6.13 -18.37 -13.94
C ASP A 155 -6.56 -18.08 -12.48
N LEU A 156 -7.55 -17.21 -12.28
CA LEU A 156 -8.05 -16.86 -10.96
C LEU A 156 -8.92 -17.95 -10.35
N ASP A 157 -9.45 -18.87 -11.14
CA ASP A 157 -10.13 -20.08 -10.71
C ASP A 157 -9.19 -21.09 -10.02
N GLN A 158 -7.87 -20.83 -10.02
CA GLN A 158 -6.88 -21.63 -9.30
C GLN A 158 -6.71 -21.17 -7.84
N ILE A 159 -7.33 -20.08 -7.45
CA ILE A 159 -7.36 -19.59 -6.06
C ILE A 159 -8.45 -20.36 -5.31
N GLU A 160 -8.09 -20.97 -4.17
CA GLU A 160 -8.98 -21.85 -3.42
C GLU A 160 -10.33 -21.19 -3.07
N ASP A 161 -10.30 -19.93 -2.63
CA ASP A 161 -11.47 -19.19 -2.14
C ASP A 161 -11.92 -18.07 -3.11
N PHE A 162 -11.67 -18.19 -4.42
CA PHE A 162 -12.01 -17.08 -5.33
C PHE A 162 -13.50 -16.73 -5.35
N GLY A 163 -14.36 -17.73 -5.15
CA GLY A 163 -15.82 -17.56 -5.08
C GLY A 163 -16.29 -16.75 -3.86
N ASP A 164 -15.47 -16.61 -2.82
CA ASP A 164 -15.81 -15.73 -1.69
C ASP A 164 -15.81 -14.26 -2.10
N TYR A 165 -15.00 -13.90 -3.07
CA TYR A 165 -14.79 -12.50 -3.50
C TYR A 165 -15.49 -12.17 -4.80
N LEU A 166 -15.72 -13.16 -5.70
CA LEU A 166 -16.10 -12.94 -7.08
C LEU A 166 -17.51 -13.46 -7.38
N TYR A 167 -18.34 -12.55 -7.89
CA TYR A 167 -19.74 -12.81 -8.20
C TYR A 167 -20.10 -12.24 -9.59
N CYS A 168 -21.23 -12.65 -10.12
CA CYS A 168 -21.87 -12.06 -11.29
C CYS A 168 -23.38 -11.90 -11.05
N ASP A 169 -24.02 -11.05 -11.81
CA ASP A 169 -25.48 -10.96 -11.94
C ASP A 169 -25.98 -11.76 -13.14
N SER A 170 -27.29 -11.80 -13.33
CA SER A 170 -27.93 -12.50 -14.44
C SER A 170 -27.60 -11.89 -15.81
N SER A 171 -27.08 -10.66 -15.87
CA SER A 171 -26.67 -10.03 -17.13
C SER A 171 -25.37 -10.58 -17.69
N ASP A 172 -24.57 -11.24 -16.85
CA ASP A 172 -23.24 -11.80 -17.17
C ASP A 172 -22.28 -10.81 -17.86
N SER A 173 -22.48 -9.53 -17.57
CA SER A 173 -21.72 -8.46 -18.24
C SER A 173 -20.59 -7.88 -17.40
N ARG A 174 -20.59 -8.20 -16.09
CA ARG A 174 -19.63 -7.71 -15.11
C ARG A 174 -19.28 -8.74 -14.06
N VAL A 175 -18.01 -8.70 -13.62
CA VAL A 175 -17.58 -9.41 -12.40
C VAL A 175 -17.67 -8.44 -11.23
N PHE A 176 -18.39 -8.83 -10.20
CA PHE A 176 -18.49 -8.13 -8.92
C PHE A 176 -17.37 -8.62 -8.01
N ILE A 177 -16.63 -7.70 -7.41
CA ILE A 177 -15.49 -7.98 -6.55
C ILE A 177 -15.76 -7.32 -5.21
N PHE A 178 -16.04 -8.13 -4.18
CA PHE A 178 -16.42 -7.64 -2.86
C PHE A 178 -15.25 -7.36 -1.96
N ASN A 179 -15.24 -6.17 -1.33
CA ASN A 179 -14.35 -5.82 -0.25
C ASN A 179 -15.11 -5.92 1.07
N PHE A 180 -14.79 -6.90 1.89
CA PHE A 180 -15.53 -7.24 3.10
C PHE A 180 -14.65 -7.92 4.15
N ASP A 181 -15.09 -7.97 5.40
CA ASP A 181 -14.47 -8.76 6.45
C ASP A 181 -14.99 -10.22 6.39
N LYS A 182 -14.11 -11.17 6.09
CA LYS A 182 -14.48 -12.60 6.01
C LYS A 182 -15.05 -13.15 7.32
N ARG A 183 -14.66 -12.61 8.48
CA ARG A 183 -15.09 -13.12 9.79
C ARG A 183 -16.52 -12.70 10.13
N SER A 184 -16.87 -11.46 9.85
CA SER A 184 -18.18 -10.89 10.17
C SER A 184 -19.14 -10.87 8.98
N GLY A 185 -18.64 -11.03 7.75
CA GLY A 185 -19.38 -10.86 6.53
C GLY A 185 -19.76 -9.41 6.21
N LYS A 186 -19.24 -8.43 6.97
CA LYS A 186 -19.56 -7.00 6.80
C LYS A 186 -18.85 -6.41 5.60
N VAL A 187 -19.58 -5.70 4.73
CA VAL A 187 -19.10 -5.17 3.46
C VAL A 187 -18.60 -3.74 3.64
N LEU A 188 -17.41 -3.44 3.08
CA LEU A 188 -16.93 -2.06 2.92
C LEU A 188 -17.44 -1.44 1.62
N GLY A 189 -17.69 -2.26 0.63
CA GLY A 189 -18.12 -1.89 -0.71
C GLY A 189 -17.79 -2.98 -1.71
N PHE A 190 -17.99 -2.70 -3.00
CA PHE A 190 -17.59 -3.60 -4.06
C PHE A 190 -17.23 -2.83 -5.33
N SER A 191 -16.51 -3.48 -6.22
CA SER A 191 -16.27 -3.00 -7.57
C SER A 191 -16.86 -3.95 -8.60
N MET A 192 -17.26 -3.39 -9.75
CA MET A 192 -17.80 -4.14 -10.88
C MET A 192 -16.86 -3.98 -12.07
N ARG A 193 -16.20 -5.04 -12.47
CA ARG A 193 -15.37 -5.09 -13.67
C ARG A 193 -16.20 -5.42 -14.90
N SER A 194 -16.21 -4.57 -15.92
CA SER A 194 -16.84 -4.85 -17.21
C SER A 194 -16.09 -5.96 -17.96
N LEU A 195 -16.82 -6.89 -18.55
CA LEU A 195 -16.31 -7.91 -19.47
C LEU A 195 -16.10 -7.37 -20.88
N ASP A 196 -16.81 -6.28 -21.26
CA ASP A 196 -16.60 -5.59 -22.51
C ASP A 196 -15.25 -4.85 -22.52
N PRO A 197 -14.31 -5.22 -23.40
CA PRO A 197 -13.02 -4.54 -23.52
C PRO A 197 -13.12 -3.09 -23.97
N ASN A 198 -14.24 -2.71 -24.62
CA ASN A 198 -14.50 -1.37 -25.15
C ASN A 198 -15.35 -0.53 -24.21
N ALA A 199 -15.73 -1.05 -23.03
CA ALA A 199 -16.51 -0.29 -22.06
C ALA A 199 -15.81 1.03 -21.70
N GLU A 200 -16.57 2.14 -21.76
CA GLU A 200 -16.09 3.45 -21.35
C GLU A 200 -15.56 3.43 -19.90
N ARG A 201 -16.29 2.74 -19.01
CA ARG A 201 -15.90 2.52 -17.62
C ARG A 201 -15.63 1.05 -17.38
N LYS A 202 -14.35 0.70 -17.36
CA LYS A 202 -13.92 -0.67 -17.08
C LYS A 202 -14.24 -1.12 -15.65
N TYR A 203 -14.16 -0.19 -14.70
CA TYR A 203 -14.53 -0.41 -13.30
C TYR A 203 -15.58 0.60 -12.85
N ILE A 204 -16.55 0.13 -12.08
CA ILE A 204 -17.49 0.93 -11.31
C ILE A 204 -17.30 0.52 -9.85
N ILE A 205 -17.00 1.49 -8.98
CA ILE A 205 -16.80 1.23 -7.55
C ILE A 205 -18.04 1.72 -6.81
N LYS A 206 -18.57 0.89 -5.94
CA LYS A 206 -19.62 1.21 -4.99
C LYS A 206 -19.02 1.30 -3.59
N SER A 207 -19.11 2.48 -3.00
CA SER A 207 -18.70 2.75 -1.64
C SER A 207 -19.72 2.25 -0.63
N TYR A 208 -19.36 2.25 0.66
CA TYR A 208 -20.33 1.96 1.72
C TYR A 208 -21.49 2.95 1.73
N SER A 209 -21.23 4.25 1.50
CA SER A 209 -22.28 5.27 1.37
C SER A 209 -23.27 4.97 0.24
N ASP A 210 -22.81 4.45 -0.91
CA ASP A 210 -23.71 4.02 -1.99
C ASP A 210 -24.60 2.87 -1.52
N LEU A 211 -24.06 1.91 -0.77
CA LEU A 211 -24.81 0.79 -0.23
C LEU A 211 -25.82 1.25 0.83
N ALA A 212 -25.40 2.09 1.77
CA ALA A 212 -26.28 2.63 2.81
C ALA A 212 -27.52 3.34 2.19
N GLY A 213 -27.31 4.07 1.10
CA GLY A 213 -28.41 4.68 0.34
C GLY A 213 -29.36 3.66 -0.29
N ILE A 214 -28.81 2.57 -0.88
CA ILE A 214 -29.63 1.50 -1.52
C ILE A 214 -30.43 0.71 -0.48
N PHE A 215 -29.87 0.49 0.72
CA PHE A 215 -30.49 -0.27 1.81
C PHE A 215 -31.27 0.61 2.78
N SER A 216 -31.33 1.92 2.56
CA SER A 216 -32.00 2.91 3.44
C SER A 216 -31.48 2.87 4.88
N GLN A 217 -30.21 2.54 5.08
CA GLN A 217 -29.55 2.58 6.38
C GLN A 217 -29.01 3.99 6.65
N LEU A 218 -29.86 4.88 7.17
CA LEU A 218 -29.53 6.29 7.36
C LEU A 218 -29.08 6.64 8.79
N ASP A 219 -29.20 5.70 9.74
CA ASP A 219 -28.97 5.96 11.17
C ASP A 219 -27.55 5.59 11.65
N LEU A 220 -26.68 5.17 10.75
CA LEU A 220 -25.29 4.85 11.09
C LEU A 220 -24.47 6.09 11.44
N SER A 221 -23.54 5.95 12.37
CA SER A 221 -22.66 7.05 12.71
C SER A 221 -21.85 7.47 11.47
N LYS A 222 -21.74 8.78 11.28
CA LYS A 222 -20.99 9.34 10.15
C LYS A 222 -19.54 8.85 10.15
N ASP A 223 -18.90 8.76 11.30
CA ASP A 223 -17.50 8.34 11.41
C ASP A 223 -17.31 6.89 10.94
N LEU A 224 -18.24 5.99 11.27
CA LEU A 224 -18.19 4.60 10.83
C LEU A 224 -18.34 4.48 9.31
N VAL A 225 -19.25 5.25 8.72
CA VAL A 225 -19.46 5.32 7.27
C VAL A 225 -18.22 5.89 6.56
N ASP A 226 -17.64 6.96 7.10
CA ASP A 226 -16.43 7.59 6.55
C ASP A 226 -15.22 6.64 6.63
N ASP A 227 -15.05 5.91 7.73
CA ASP A 227 -14.00 4.91 7.87
C ASP A 227 -14.21 3.72 6.91
N ALA A 228 -15.43 3.22 6.77
CA ALA A 228 -15.76 2.17 5.79
C ALA A 228 -15.45 2.62 4.35
N ASN A 229 -15.84 3.84 3.97
CA ASN A 229 -15.54 4.43 2.67
C ASN A 229 -14.02 4.57 2.44
N PHE A 230 -13.30 5.02 3.46
CA PHE A 230 -11.84 5.11 3.39
C PHE A 230 -11.21 3.73 3.16
N LEU A 231 -11.61 2.73 3.95
CA LEU A 231 -11.08 1.37 3.87
C LEU A 231 -11.46 0.67 2.57
N ASN A 232 -12.60 1.00 1.97
CA ASN A 232 -13.00 0.45 0.67
C ASN A 232 -12.03 0.78 -0.48
N ASN A 233 -11.16 1.77 -0.31
CA ASN A 233 -10.09 2.03 -1.27
C ASN A 233 -8.95 1.01 -1.22
N TYR A 234 -8.97 0.12 -0.23
CA TYR A 234 -7.92 -0.87 0.01
C TYR A 234 -8.56 -2.24 0.08
N PHE A 235 -8.64 -2.88 -1.07
CA PHE A 235 -9.24 -4.19 -1.19
C PHE A 235 -8.53 -5.20 -0.27
N ASN A 236 -9.32 -6.03 0.39
CA ASN A 236 -8.87 -7.09 1.31
C ASN A 236 -8.19 -6.61 2.61
N ILE A 237 -8.23 -5.31 2.93
CA ILE A 237 -7.54 -4.73 4.09
C ILE A 237 -7.94 -5.34 5.44
N LEU A 238 -9.18 -5.78 5.59
CA LEU A 238 -9.71 -6.38 6.82
C LEU A 238 -9.32 -7.86 7.01
N ASN A 239 -8.78 -8.51 5.97
CA ASN A 239 -8.48 -9.94 5.97
C ASN A 239 -6.98 -10.25 6.00
N VAL A 240 -6.11 -9.24 6.03
CA VAL A 240 -4.67 -9.44 6.12
C VAL A 240 -4.21 -9.66 7.56
N ASP A 241 -3.16 -10.45 7.71
CA ASP A 241 -2.46 -10.67 8.98
C ASP A 241 -1.39 -9.58 9.16
N PHE A 242 -1.69 -8.60 10.02
CA PHE A 242 -0.80 -7.48 10.30
C PHE A 242 0.49 -7.87 11.06
N SER A 243 0.59 -9.12 11.54
CA SER A 243 1.82 -9.63 12.15
C SER A 243 2.84 -10.14 11.12
N LYS A 244 2.45 -10.21 9.85
CA LYS A 244 3.27 -10.69 8.73
C LYS A 244 3.50 -9.59 7.71
N PRO A 245 4.51 -9.72 6.84
CA PRO A 245 4.68 -8.81 5.71
C PRO A 245 3.41 -8.76 4.85
N ILE A 246 2.96 -7.53 4.54
CA ILE A 246 1.79 -7.26 3.71
C ILE A 246 2.27 -6.91 2.30
N LEU A 247 1.78 -7.65 1.32
CA LEU A 247 1.95 -7.30 -0.08
C LEU A 247 0.95 -6.22 -0.46
N MET A 248 1.34 -5.32 -1.37
CA MET A 248 0.48 -4.25 -1.87
C MET A 248 0.57 -4.17 -3.39
N THR A 249 -0.57 -4.36 -4.05
CA THR A 249 -0.73 -4.28 -5.52
C THR A 249 -1.60 -3.09 -5.91
N GLU A 250 -1.70 -2.81 -7.22
CA GLU A 250 -2.67 -1.86 -7.76
C GLU A 250 -4.03 -2.52 -8.02
N GLY A 251 -4.02 -3.73 -8.58
CA GLY A 251 -5.18 -4.44 -9.05
C GLY A 251 -5.77 -5.41 -8.02
N GLN A 252 -7.10 -5.43 -7.91
CA GLN A 252 -7.80 -6.35 -7.01
C GLN A 252 -7.61 -7.82 -7.44
N PHE A 253 -7.63 -8.11 -8.74
CA PHE A 253 -7.37 -9.46 -9.25
C PHE A 253 -5.95 -9.93 -8.95
N ASP A 254 -4.97 -9.03 -9.04
CA ASP A 254 -3.58 -9.34 -8.72
C ASP A 254 -3.42 -9.68 -7.24
N SER A 255 -4.11 -8.95 -6.36
CA SER A 255 -4.04 -9.20 -4.93
C SER A 255 -4.66 -10.54 -4.51
N LEU A 256 -5.65 -11.04 -5.26
CA LEU A 256 -6.25 -12.35 -4.99
C LEU A 256 -5.27 -13.51 -5.20
N LEU A 257 -4.32 -13.38 -6.12
CA LEU A 257 -3.27 -14.38 -6.35
C LEU A 257 -2.23 -14.42 -5.23
N LEU A 258 -2.17 -13.40 -4.39
CA LEU A 258 -1.07 -13.19 -3.47
C LEU A 258 -1.49 -13.41 -2.02
N ARG A 259 -0.64 -14.11 -1.25
CA ARG A 259 -0.83 -14.29 0.19
C ARG A 259 -0.66 -12.95 0.91
N ASN A 260 -1.52 -12.70 1.89
CA ASN A 260 -1.45 -11.53 2.76
C ASN A 260 -1.33 -10.21 1.99
N CYS A 261 -2.18 -10.04 0.99
CA CYS A 261 -2.10 -8.94 0.03
C CYS A 261 -3.30 -8.02 0.10
N ILE A 262 -3.05 -6.73 -0.06
CA ILE A 262 -4.07 -5.69 -0.28
C ILE A 262 -3.89 -5.10 -1.68
N ALA A 263 -5.00 -4.65 -2.29
CA ALA A 263 -4.91 -3.83 -3.50
C ALA A 263 -5.33 -2.39 -3.22
N THR A 264 -4.61 -1.44 -3.81
CA THR A 264 -5.01 -0.02 -3.80
C THR A 264 -5.79 0.30 -5.07
N THR A 265 -6.81 1.15 -4.98
CA THR A 265 -7.51 1.61 -6.19
C THR A 265 -6.71 2.73 -6.89
N GLY A 266 -5.46 2.42 -7.22
CA GLY A 266 -4.48 3.30 -7.85
C GLY A 266 -3.30 3.67 -6.94
N VAL A 267 -2.14 3.89 -7.54
CA VAL A 267 -0.84 4.14 -6.87
C VAL A 267 -0.85 5.31 -5.89
N THR A 268 -1.63 6.35 -6.16
CA THR A 268 -1.70 7.56 -5.32
C THR A 268 -2.30 7.30 -3.94
N LYS A 269 -3.18 6.30 -3.80
CA LYS A 269 -3.81 5.93 -2.53
C LYS A 269 -2.92 5.08 -1.62
N ALA A 270 -1.90 4.44 -2.19
CA ALA A 270 -0.96 3.62 -1.41
C ALA A 270 -0.35 4.39 -0.23
N LYS A 271 0.06 5.64 -0.43
CA LYS A 271 0.69 6.46 0.62
C LYS A 271 -0.21 6.72 1.83
N SER A 272 -1.51 6.87 1.60
CA SER A 272 -2.48 7.15 2.66
C SER A 272 -2.61 5.97 3.63
N ILE A 273 -2.72 4.74 3.11
CA ILE A 273 -2.82 3.56 3.98
C ILE A 273 -1.48 3.20 4.62
N MET A 274 -0.35 3.39 3.93
CA MET A 274 0.98 3.13 4.47
C MET A 274 1.24 3.94 5.73
N SER A 275 0.80 5.20 5.79
CA SER A 275 0.90 6.02 6.99
C SER A 275 0.07 5.47 8.15
N SER A 276 -1.06 4.85 7.86
CA SER A 276 -1.96 4.24 8.85
C SER A 276 -1.46 2.88 9.35
N LEU A 277 -0.73 2.14 8.52
CA LEU A 277 -0.17 0.82 8.87
C LEU A 277 1.11 0.89 9.73
N GLY A 278 1.76 2.04 9.78
CA GLY A 278 2.78 2.39 10.78
C GLY A 278 4.15 1.69 10.66
N ALA A 279 4.31 0.64 9.88
CA ALA A 279 5.56 -0.11 9.79
C ALA A 279 6.05 -0.26 8.34
N LYS A 280 7.11 0.46 7.97
CA LYS A 280 7.72 0.35 6.63
C LYS A 280 8.29 -1.05 6.35
N ALA A 281 8.88 -1.68 7.36
CA ALA A 281 9.56 -2.97 7.21
C ALA A 281 8.63 -4.14 6.87
N GLY A 282 7.33 -4.00 7.11
CA GLY A 282 6.33 -5.03 6.83
C GLY A 282 5.59 -4.86 5.51
N ILE A 283 5.81 -3.77 4.75
CA ILE A 283 5.07 -3.52 3.51
C ILE A 283 5.97 -3.77 2.30
N ARG A 284 5.53 -4.65 1.41
CA ARG A 284 6.20 -5.02 0.16
C ARG A 284 5.34 -4.58 -1.03
N ILE A 285 5.89 -3.73 -1.88
CA ILE A 285 5.17 -3.08 -2.98
C ILE A 285 5.38 -3.85 -4.27
N LEU A 286 4.29 -4.24 -4.91
CA LEU A 286 4.26 -4.92 -6.19
C LEU A 286 3.26 -4.21 -7.10
N PHE A 287 3.68 -3.13 -7.75
CA PHE A 287 2.86 -2.41 -8.72
C PHE A 287 3.09 -2.90 -10.13
N ASP A 288 2.16 -2.54 -11.02
CA ASP A 288 2.20 -2.92 -12.42
C ASP A 288 3.51 -2.48 -13.08
N ARG A 289 3.95 -3.24 -14.06
CA ARG A 289 5.17 -2.96 -14.83
C ARG A 289 4.95 -1.89 -15.90
N ASP A 290 4.12 -0.94 -15.63
CA ASP A 290 3.92 0.21 -16.49
C ASP A 290 4.75 1.43 -16.02
N LYS A 291 4.63 2.54 -16.74
CA LYS A 291 5.37 3.76 -16.42
C LYS A 291 4.98 4.34 -15.05
N ALA A 292 3.70 4.29 -14.70
CA ALA A 292 3.19 4.85 -13.45
C ALA A 292 3.64 4.03 -12.24
N GLY A 293 3.44 2.71 -12.29
CA GLY A 293 3.88 1.79 -11.24
C GLY A 293 5.39 1.84 -11.04
N LYS A 294 6.17 1.87 -12.13
CA LYS A 294 7.62 2.00 -12.07
C LYS A 294 8.07 3.28 -11.38
N VAL A 295 7.53 4.43 -11.75
CA VAL A 295 7.88 5.72 -11.13
C VAL A 295 7.54 5.72 -9.64
N GLU A 296 6.39 5.19 -9.26
CA GLU A 296 6.00 5.14 -7.85
C GLU A 296 6.87 4.17 -7.04
N MET A 297 7.17 2.98 -7.57
CA MET A 297 8.11 2.06 -6.91
C MET A 297 9.50 2.68 -6.71
N MET A 298 10.01 3.43 -7.71
CA MET A 298 11.26 4.20 -7.58
C MET A 298 11.21 5.24 -6.46
N ASN A 299 10.06 5.87 -6.23
CA ASN A 299 9.87 6.83 -5.14
C ASN A 299 9.78 6.11 -3.78
N LEU A 300 9.14 4.96 -3.72
CA LEU A 300 8.90 4.22 -2.49
C LEU A 300 10.17 3.53 -1.96
N ILE A 301 11.02 2.96 -2.82
CA ILE A 301 12.30 2.40 -2.36
C ILE A 301 13.22 3.47 -1.78
N LYS A 302 13.22 4.69 -2.32
CA LYS A 302 13.95 5.84 -1.75
C LYS A 302 13.43 6.23 -0.36
N GLN A 303 12.22 5.86 -0.03
CA GLN A 303 11.61 6.06 1.28
C GLN A 303 11.83 4.86 2.22
N GLY A 304 12.51 3.81 1.77
CA GLY A 304 12.84 2.61 2.54
C GLY A 304 11.76 1.53 2.53
N TYR A 305 10.86 1.55 1.55
CA TYR A 305 9.92 0.44 1.32
C TYR A 305 10.58 -0.65 0.48
N SER A 306 10.19 -1.89 0.71
CA SER A 306 10.59 -3.02 -0.12
C SER A 306 9.75 -3.06 -1.39
N ILE A 307 10.38 -3.10 -2.57
CA ILE A 307 9.71 -3.11 -3.87
C ILE A 307 10.02 -4.38 -4.65
N PHE A 308 9.11 -4.75 -5.54
CA PHE A 308 9.27 -5.89 -6.43
C PHE A 308 10.18 -5.57 -7.62
N LEU A 309 11.13 -6.46 -7.90
CA LEU A 309 12.17 -6.27 -8.91
C LEU A 309 11.80 -6.98 -10.22
N TRP A 310 10.98 -6.32 -11.05
CA TRP A 310 10.44 -6.87 -12.29
C TRP A 310 11.49 -7.45 -13.23
N ASN A 311 12.58 -6.74 -13.50
CA ASN A 311 13.60 -7.22 -14.44
C ASN A 311 14.39 -8.40 -13.88
N LYS A 312 14.53 -8.49 -12.54
CA LYS A 312 15.20 -9.62 -11.88
C LYS A 312 14.39 -10.91 -12.05
N ILE A 313 13.07 -10.85 -11.77
CA ILE A 313 12.21 -12.04 -11.95
C ILE A 313 12.09 -12.44 -13.41
N LEU A 314 11.94 -11.49 -14.33
CA LEU A 314 11.90 -11.80 -15.77
C LEU A 314 13.19 -12.48 -16.24
N SER A 315 14.35 -12.07 -15.73
CA SER A 315 15.62 -12.76 -16.00
C SER A 315 15.61 -14.16 -15.39
N GLY A 316 15.06 -14.33 -14.19
CA GLY A 316 14.94 -15.64 -13.52
C GLY A 316 14.07 -16.64 -14.28
N VAL A 317 12.97 -16.17 -14.92
CA VAL A 317 12.06 -17.05 -15.69
C VAL A 317 12.41 -17.17 -17.18
N LYS A 318 13.45 -16.50 -17.65
CA LYS A 318 13.85 -16.52 -19.06
C LYS A 318 14.11 -17.94 -19.60
N HIS A 319 14.58 -18.84 -18.75
CA HIS A 319 14.83 -20.25 -19.13
C HIS A 319 13.55 -21.01 -19.49
N LEU A 320 12.36 -20.50 -19.14
CA LEU A 320 11.07 -21.10 -19.52
C LEU A 320 10.68 -20.78 -20.97
N CYS A 321 11.35 -19.82 -21.62
CA CYS A 321 11.07 -19.47 -23.00
C CYS A 321 11.63 -20.54 -23.96
N SER A 322 10.77 -21.15 -24.72
CA SER A 322 11.13 -22.18 -25.69
C SER A 322 11.41 -21.63 -27.11
N GLY A 323 11.21 -20.31 -27.31
CA GLY A 323 11.44 -19.67 -28.61
C GLY A 323 11.25 -18.14 -28.59
N SER A 324 11.36 -17.54 -29.79
CA SER A 324 11.24 -16.08 -29.96
C SER A 324 9.85 -15.55 -29.57
N SER A 325 8.79 -16.32 -29.80
CA SER A 325 7.40 -15.95 -29.43
C SER A 325 7.25 -15.78 -27.92
N ASP A 326 7.78 -16.73 -27.13
CA ASP A 326 7.76 -16.67 -25.67
C ASP A 326 8.57 -15.47 -25.15
N SER A 327 9.73 -15.24 -25.76
CA SER A 327 10.57 -14.10 -25.39
C SER A 327 9.87 -12.76 -25.65
N ILE A 328 9.15 -12.63 -26.77
CA ILE A 328 8.35 -11.44 -27.07
C ILE A 328 7.18 -11.31 -26.08
N ARG A 329 6.48 -12.41 -25.77
CA ARG A 329 5.38 -12.41 -24.80
C ARG A 329 5.86 -11.98 -23.41
N MET A 330 6.99 -12.52 -22.96
CA MET A 330 7.61 -12.17 -21.67
C MET A 330 7.88 -10.66 -21.54
N THR A 331 8.29 -9.99 -22.62
CA THR A 331 8.50 -8.54 -22.62
C THR A 331 7.20 -7.73 -22.45
N LYS A 332 6.05 -8.34 -22.74
CA LYS A 332 4.72 -7.71 -22.70
C LYS A 332 3.97 -7.96 -21.38
N LEU A 333 4.49 -8.79 -20.47
CA LEU A 333 3.88 -9.01 -19.17
C LEU A 333 3.81 -7.68 -18.41
N LYS A 334 2.64 -7.33 -17.90
CA LYS A 334 2.39 -6.02 -17.27
C LYS A 334 2.13 -6.10 -15.77
N ASP A 335 1.44 -7.13 -15.35
CA ASP A 335 0.99 -7.33 -13.98
C ASP A 335 1.36 -8.72 -13.46
N ILE A 336 1.11 -8.96 -12.20
CA ILE A 336 1.48 -10.22 -11.54
C ILE A 336 0.62 -11.38 -12.04
N ASN A 337 -0.60 -11.12 -12.46
CA ASN A 337 -1.48 -12.13 -13.03
C ASN A 337 -0.97 -12.61 -14.40
N ASP A 338 -0.51 -11.68 -15.25
CA ASP A 338 0.16 -12.02 -16.50
C ASP A 338 1.39 -12.92 -16.26
N LEU A 339 2.19 -12.61 -15.24
CA LEU A 339 3.39 -13.38 -14.88
C LEU A 339 3.01 -14.78 -14.39
N TYR A 340 2.02 -14.90 -13.50
CA TYR A 340 1.53 -16.19 -13.03
C TYR A 340 1.06 -17.07 -14.17
N SER A 341 0.18 -16.55 -15.03
CA SER A 341 -0.36 -17.26 -16.18
C SER A 341 0.75 -17.70 -17.16
N PHE A 342 1.75 -16.85 -17.38
CA PHE A 342 2.90 -17.20 -18.22
C PHE A 342 3.71 -18.38 -17.64
N ILE A 343 4.01 -18.36 -16.34
CA ILE A 343 4.77 -19.44 -15.69
C ILE A 343 3.95 -20.74 -15.66
N ARG A 344 2.68 -20.65 -15.29
CA ARG A 344 1.78 -21.81 -15.21
C ARG A 344 1.61 -22.52 -16.53
N GLU A 345 1.50 -21.80 -17.63
CA GLU A 345 1.44 -22.39 -18.98
C GLU A 345 2.70 -23.22 -19.31
N LYS A 346 3.86 -22.84 -18.77
CA LYS A 346 5.15 -23.51 -19.01
C LYS A 346 5.48 -24.61 -18.00
N ARG A 347 4.81 -24.62 -16.86
CA ARG A 347 5.01 -25.60 -15.76
C ARG A 347 3.70 -26.30 -15.46
N ILE A 348 3.63 -27.59 -15.78
CA ILE A 348 2.46 -28.42 -15.47
C ILE A 348 2.27 -28.45 -13.95
N ASN A 349 1.01 -28.30 -13.50
CA ASN A 349 0.61 -28.31 -12.07
C ASN A 349 1.25 -27.22 -11.19
N TYR A 350 1.70 -26.11 -11.76
CA TYR A 350 2.22 -25.00 -10.99
C TYR A 350 1.10 -24.29 -10.20
N THR A 351 1.24 -24.27 -8.91
CA THR A 351 0.21 -23.80 -7.97
C THR A 351 0.39 -22.34 -7.60
N VAL A 352 -0.70 -21.70 -7.12
CA VAL A 352 -0.65 -20.36 -6.52
C VAL A 352 0.27 -20.32 -5.30
N ALA A 353 0.34 -21.42 -4.53
CA ALA A 353 1.22 -21.54 -3.37
C ALA A 353 2.70 -21.46 -3.75
N GLU A 354 3.13 -22.26 -4.74
CA GLU A 354 4.49 -22.25 -5.28
C GLU A 354 4.85 -20.91 -5.90
N PHE A 355 3.88 -20.26 -6.54
CA PHE A 355 4.08 -18.92 -7.11
C PHE A 355 4.37 -17.89 -6.03
N ASN A 356 3.62 -17.90 -4.92
CA ASN A 356 3.84 -16.99 -3.79
C ASN A 356 5.22 -17.20 -3.15
N ASP A 357 5.65 -18.45 -3.00
CA ASP A 357 6.97 -18.77 -2.46
C ASP A 357 8.06 -18.28 -3.43
N PHE A 358 7.88 -18.51 -4.72
CA PHE A 358 8.84 -18.09 -5.75
C PHE A 358 9.04 -16.57 -5.82
N ILE A 359 7.96 -15.78 -5.81
CA ILE A 359 8.08 -14.32 -5.92
C ILE A 359 8.67 -13.66 -4.67
N GLY A 360 8.67 -14.36 -3.53
CA GLY A 360 9.17 -13.85 -2.26
C GLY A 360 10.62 -13.36 -2.29
N ASP A 361 11.46 -13.97 -3.16
CA ASP A 361 12.89 -13.67 -3.30
C ASP A 361 13.18 -12.46 -4.21
N TYR A 362 12.15 -11.87 -4.79
CA TYR A 362 12.31 -10.77 -5.76
C TYR A 362 11.93 -9.40 -5.22
N PHE A 363 11.95 -9.23 -3.91
CA PHE A 363 11.75 -7.94 -3.26
C PHE A 363 13.07 -7.38 -2.72
N SER A 364 13.22 -6.05 -2.77
CA SER A 364 14.36 -5.36 -2.19
C SER A 364 13.98 -3.98 -1.66
N ASP A 365 14.59 -3.57 -0.56
CA ASP A 365 14.59 -2.21 -0.01
C ASP A 365 15.91 -1.47 -0.29
N ASN A 366 16.84 -2.12 -0.99
CA ASN A 366 18.12 -1.56 -1.36
C ASN A 366 17.99 -0.70 -2.63
N GLN A 367 18.27 0.60 -2.53
CA GLN A 367 18.19 1.54 -3.64
C GLN A 367 19.12 1.20 -4.82
N TYR A 368 20.20 0.45 -4.59
CA TYR A 368 21.08 0.00 -5.66
C TYR A 368 20.42 -1.04 -6.58
N ASP A 369 19.39 -1.71 -6.11
CA ASP A 369 18.64 -2.69 -6.90
C ASP A 369 17.64 -2.05 -7.88
N LEU A 370 17.52 -0.72 -7.92
CA LEU A 370 16.69 0.02 -8.90
C LEU A 370 17.07 -0.32 -10.36
N VAL A 371 18.26 -0.82 -10.61
CA VAL A 371 18.68 -1.32 -11.94
C VAL A 371 17.82 -2.50 -12.41
N TYR A 372 17.20 -3.23 -11.48
CA TYR A 372 16.34 -4.38 -11.75
C TYR A 372 14.84 -4.05 -11.79
N LEU A 373 14.46 -2.79 -11.72
CA LEU A 373 13.06 -2.34 -11.77
C LEU A 373 12.54 -2.16 -13.26
#